data_016e969975b6d838c6367d5fe8c72701
#
_entry.id   016e969975b6d838c6367d5fe8c72701
#
_cell.length_a   1.000
_cell.length_b   1.000
_cell.length_c   1.000
_cell.angle_alpha   90.00
_cell.angle_beta   90.00
_cell.angle_gamma   90.00
#
_symmetry.space_group_name_H-M   'P 1'
#
loop_
_entity.id
_entity.type
_entity.pdbx_description
1 polymer ?
#
loop_
_entity_poly.entity_id
_entity_poly.type
_entity_poly.pdbx_seq_one_letter_code
_entity_poly.pdbx_strand_id
1 'polypeptide(L)'
;MSPDFIDSTFADLEYYPGSKRKIKKIEPKKPEVAPLATWDAKPIRKTLPNGRDLEMFTIGSLAEALGRPVITIRVWIKEGYLPASPYRLPSKKDVNGKDHQGRRLYSRAMVEKVIELFRSHGVLETKRIEWSLHRQLSNEIAEAWSEIRASETNTQ
;
A
#
# COMPACT_ATOMS: atom_id res chain seq x y z
N MET A 1 10.59 -13.42 -48.55
CA MET A 1 9.37 -13.47 -47.75
C MET A 1 8.53 -12.26 -48.05
N SER A 2 7.36 -12.48 -48.58
CA SER A 2 6.45 -11.37 -48.82
C SER A 2 5.77 -10.97 -47.49
N PRO A 3 5.57 -9.67 -47.21
CA PRO A 3 4.88 -9.22 -46.02
C PRO A 3 3.44 -9.74 -45.91
N ASP A 4 2.85 -10.18 -47.04
CA ASP A 4 1.50 -10.72 -47.11
C ASP A 4 1.34 -12.02 -46.32
N PHE A 5 2.38 -12.80 -46.14
CA PHE A 5 2.34 -14.05 -45.36
C PHE A 5 2.13 -13.80 -43.85
N ILE A 6 2.69 -12.73 -43.34
CA ILE A 6 2.54 -12.35 -41.95
C ILE A 6 1.11 -11.80 -41.67
N ASP A 7 0.59 -11.00 -42.58
CA ASP A 7 -0.74 -10.42 -42.49
C ASP A 7 -1.84 -11.50 -42.56
N SER A 8 -1.68 -12.51 -43.44
CA SER A 8 -2.63 -13.62 -43.52
C SER A 8 -2.61 -14.50 -42.28
N THR A 9 -1.45 -14.67 -41.64
CA THR A 9 -1.37 -15.43 -40.37
C THR A 9 -2.03 -14.72 -39.22
N PHE A 10 -1.95 -13.42 -39.14
CA PHE A 10 -2.65 -12.63 -38.15
C PHE A 10 -4.16 -12.53 -38.43
N ALA A 11 -4.56 -12.45 -39.68
CA ALA A 11 -5.96 -12.46 -40.07
C ALA A 11 -6.66 -13.78 -39.66
N ASP A 12 -5.99 -14.90 -39.84
CA ASP A 12 -6.48 -16.21 -39.43
C ASP A 12 -6.59 -16.36 -37.94
N LEU A 13 -5.73 -15.69 -37.17
CA LEU A 13 -5.80 -15.67 -35.71
C LEU A 13 -6.96 -14.82 -35.18
N GLU A 14 -7.39 -13.80 -35.91
CA GLU A 14 -8.58 -13.00 -35.56
C GLU A 14 -9.88 -13.76 -35.80
N TYR A 15 -9.87 -14.76 -36.69
CA TYR A 15 -11.05 -15.52 -37.06
C TYR A 15 -11.11 -16.89 -36.37
N TYR A 16 -10.97 -16.91 -35.05
CA TYR A 16 -11.27 -18.11 -34.28
C TYR A 16 -12.78 -18.13 -33.94
N PRO A 17 -13.58 -18.99 -34.56
CA PRO A 17 -14.98 -19.13 -34.20
C PRO A 17 -15.08 -19.74 -32.80
N GLY A 18 -15.27 -18.96 -31.82
CA GLY A 18 -15.32 -19.37 -30.42
C GLY A 18 -14.76 -18.35 -29.45
N SER A 19 -13.88 -17.49 -29.88
CA SER A 19 -13.43 -16.39 -29.06
C SER A 19 -14.24 -15.11 -29.34
N LYS A 20 -15.53 -15.19 -29.25
CA LYS A 20 -16.34 -14.00 -29.03
C LYS A 20 -16.11 -13.48 -27.60
N ARG A 21 -14.88 -13.47 -27.17
CA ARG A 21 -14.51 -12.56 -26.11
C ARG A 21 -14.68 -11.17 -26.72
N LYS A 22 -15.81 -10.57 -26.45
CA LYS A 22 -15.95 -9.14 -26.62
C LYS A 22 -14.74 -8.55 -25.92
N ILE A 23 -13.72 -8.22 -26.70
CA ILE A 23 -12.69 -7.31 -26.21
C ILE A 23 -13.51 -6.09 -25.86
N LYS A 24 -13.85 -5.95 -24.57
CA LYS A 24 -14.32 -4.67 -24.10
C LYS A 24 -13.25 -3.70 -24.56
N LYS A 25 -13.55 -2.90 -25.55
CA LYS A 25 -12.73 -1.72 -25.83
C LYS A 25 -12.48 -1.11 -24.47
N ILE A 26 -11.28 -1.31 -23.96
CA ILE A 26 -10.80 -0.52 -22.86
C ILE A 26 -10.65 0.85 -23.51
N GLU A 27 -11.72 1.62 -23.46
CA GLU A 27 -11.59 3.02 -23.74
C GLU A 27 -10.48 3.50 -22.81
N PRO A 28 -9.41 4.11 -23.36
CA PRO A 28 -8.44 4.73 -22.50
C PRO A 28 -9.26 5.70 -21.64
N LYS A 29 -9.50 5.34 -20.40
CA LYS A 29 -10.02 6.28 -19.44
C LYS A 29 -9.11 7.49 -19.60
N LYS A 30 -9.67 8.58 -20.11
CA LYS A 30 -9.03 9.88 -19.97
C LYS A 30 -8.42 9.86 -18.59
N PRO A 31 -7.14 10.23 -18.43
CA PRO A 31 -6.64 10.50 -17.10
C PRO A 31 -7.54 11.62 -16.58
N GLU A 32 -8.67 11.25 -16.02
CA GLU A 32 -9.27 12.10 -15.04
C GLU A 32 -8.12 12.36 -14.10
N VAL A 33 -7.72 13.61 -14.02
CA VAL A 33 -6.93 14.08 -12.90
C VAL A 33 -7.80 13.76 -11.70
N ALA A 34 -7.73 12.48 -11.30
CA ALA A 34 -8.36 12.04 -10.09
C ALA A 34 -7.88 13.02 -9.03
N PRO A 35 -8.77 13.71 -8.33
CA PRO A 35 -8.34 14.57 -7.23
C PRO A 35 -7.40 13.69 -6.43
N LEU A 36 -6.16 14.12 -6.27
CA LEU A 36 -5.07 13.39 -5.63
C LEU A 36 -5.69 12.49 -4.58
N ALA A 37 -5.72 11.19 -4.85
CA ALA A 37 -6.36 10.24 -3.96
C ALA A 37 -5.63 10.38 -2.64
N THR A 38 -6.21 11.15 -1.75
CA THR A 38 -5.62 11.39 -0.45
C THR A 38 -5.61 10.04 0.25
N TRP A 39 -4.45 9.64 0.72
CA TRP A 39 -4.25 8.37 1.43
C TRP A 39 -5.23 8.19 2.60
N ASP A 40 -5.77 9.29 3.12
CA ASP A 40 -6.69 9.35 4.24
C ASP A 40 -8.19 9.30 3.87
N ALA A 41 -8.50 9.00 2.61
CA ALA A 41 -9.89 8.98 2.12
C ALA A 41 -10.76 7.90 2.77
N LYS A 42 -10.17 6.82 3.28
CA LYS A 42 -10.88 5.67 3.86
C LYS A 42 -10.34 5.31 5.25
N PRO A 43 -10.58 6.12 6.27
CA PRO A 43 -10.15 5.79 7.62
C PRO A 43 -10.98 4.64 8.21
N ILE A 44 -10.33 3.80 8.99
CA ILE A 44 -10.96 2.74 9.78
C ILE A 44 -10.91 3.19 11.25
N ARG A 45 -12.06 3.37 11.86
CA ARG A 45 -12.12 3.68 13.28
C ARG A 45 -11.87 2.44 14.11
N LYS A 46 -10.94 2.54 15.03
CA LYS A 46 -10.64 1.49 15.98
C LYS A 46 -10.61 2.04 17.40
N THR A 47 -11.40 1.42 18.27
CA THR A 47 -11.37 1.72 19.68
C THR A 47 -10.26 0.94 20.36
N LEU A 48 -9.36 1.63 21.03
CA LEU A 48 -8.29 1.03 21.81
C LEU A 48 -8.80 0.54 23.17
N PRO A 49 -8.09 -0.37 23.85
CA PRO A 49 -8.45 -0.83 25.18
C PRO A 49 -8.60 0.28 26.22
N ASN A 50 -7.94 1.42 26.00
CA ASN A 50 -8.07 2.61 26.86
C ASN A 50 -9.32 3.45 26.58
N GLY A 51 -10.20 3.02 25.67
CA GLY A 51 -11.41 3.73 25.28
C GLY A 51 -11.24 4.84 24.25
N ARG A 52 -10.03 5.08 23.78
CA ARG A 52 -9.77 6.10 22.73
C ARG A 52 -10.11 5.53 21.35
N ASP A 53 -10.83 6.33 20.57
CA ASP A 53 -11.07 6.03 19.17
C ASP A 53 -9.97 6.65 18.30
N LEU A 54 -9.32 5.83 17.52
CA LEU A 54 -8.30 6.28 16.58
C LEU A 54 -8.70 5.96 15.14
N GLU A 55 -8.37 6.88 14.25
CA GLU A 55 -8.44 6.64 12.83
C GLU A 55 -7.21 5.82 12.39
N MET A 56 -7.49 4.66 11.84
CA MET A 56 -6.48 3.73 11.36
C MET A 56 -6.55 3.63 9.84
N PHE A 57 -5.42 3.31 9.25
CA PHE A 57 -5.27 3.17 7.81
C PHE A 57 -4.63 1.84 7.47
N THR A 58 -4.96 1.32 6.30
CA THR A 58 -4.40 0.07 5.79
C THR A 58 -3.01 0.27 5.20
N ILE A 59 -2.31 -0.83 4.94
CA ILE A 59 -1.04 -0.79 4.21
C ILE A 59 -1.18 -0.18 2.80
N GLY A 60 -2.35 -0.33 2.17
CA GLY A 60 -2.66 0.34 0.90
C GLY A 60 -2.63 1.85 1.02
N SER A 61 -3.23 2.40 2.07
CA SER A 61 -3.18 3.84 2.36
C SER A 61 -1.76 4.33 2.65
N LEU A 62 -0.99 3.56 3.40
CA LEU A 62 0.43 3.87 3.64
C LEU A 62 1.23 3.88 2.33
N ALA A 63 1.00 2.92 1.46
CA ALA A 63 1.64 2.86 0.14
C ALA A 63 1.29 4.08 -0.72
N GLU A 64 0.03 4.48 -0.74
CA GLU A 64 -0.41 5.70 -1.44
C GLU A 64 0.24 6.95 -0.85
N ALA A 65 0.33 7.05 0.46
CA ALA A 65 0.96 8.17 1.15
C ALA A 65 2.44 8.33 0.78
N LEU A 66 3.13 7.21 0.61
CA LEU A 66 4.55 7.19 0.24
C LEU A 66 4.77 7.15 -1.28
N GLY A 67 3.71 7.07 -2.07
CA GLY A 67 3.81 6.96 -3.53
C GLY A 67 4.50 5.68 -3.99
N ARG A 68 4.34 4.59 -3.26
CA ARG A 68 5.01 3.31 -3.51
C ARG A 68 3.99 2.17 -3.68
N PRO A 69 4.30 1.14 -4.47
CA PRO A 69 3.47 -0.05 -4.52
C PRO A 69 3.38 -0.77 -3.16
N VAL A 70 2.24 -1.36 -2.86
CA VAL A 70 2.03 -2.12 -1.61
C VAL A 70 3.07 -3.21 -1.42
N ILE A 71 3.47 -3.87 -2.51
CA ILE A 71 4.49 -4.93 -2.45
C ILE A 71 5.83 -4.40 -1.96
N THR A 72 6.19 -3.19 -2.36
CA THR A 72 7.43 -2.53 -1.90
C THR A 72 7.38 -2.29 -0.39
N ILE A 73 6.26 -1.81 0.12
CA ILE A 73 6.08 -1.57 1.57
C ILE A 73 6.18 -2.89 2.34
N ARG A 74 5.57 -3.95 1.84
CA ARG A 74 5.67 -5.29 2.46
C ARG A 74 7.10 -5.80 2.51
N VAL A 75 7.87 -5.59 1.45
CA VAL A 75 9.30 -5.96 1.41
C VAL A 75 10.08 -5.17 2.45
N TRP A 76 9.85 -3.88 2.57
CA TRP A 76 10.52 -3.05 3.57
C TRP A 76 10.22 -3.47 5.00
N ILE A 77 8.98 -3.87 5.28
CA ILE A 77 8.61 -4.40 6.59
C ILE A 77 9.30 -5.74 6.85
N LYS A 78 9.35 -6.61 5.84
CA LYS A 78 10.02 -7.91 5.94
C LYS A 78 11.52 -7.77 6.16
N GLU A 79 12.17 -6.83 5.47
CA GLU A 79 13.60 -6.55 5.58
C GLU A 79 13.96 -5.75 6.85
N GLY A 80 12.96 -5.27 7.58
CA GLY A 80 13.16 -4.52 8.82
C GLY A 80 13.43 -3.03 8.64
N TYR A 81 13.27 -2.48 7.43
CA TYR A 81 13.42 -1.05 7.19
C TYR A 81 12.26 -0.23 7.72
N LEU A 82 11.05 -0.77 7.67
CA LEU A 82 9.90 -0.23 8.35
C LEU A 82 9.50 -1.14 9.50
N PRO A 83 9.20 -0.58 10.69
CA PRO A 83 8.72 -1.39 11.79
C PRO A 83 7.33 -1.94 11.49
N ALA A 84 7.03 -3.12 12.00
CA ALA A 84 5.70 -3.68 11.90
C ALA A 84 4.74 -2.93 12.83
N SER A 85 3.57 -2.55 12.30
CA SER A 85 2.55 -1.92 13.14
C SER A 85 2.07 -2.88 14.24
N PRO A 86 1.91 -2.41 15.48
CA PRO A 86 1.32 -3.20 16.56
C PRO A 86 -0.19 -3.37 16.41
N TYR A 87 -0.84 -2.53 15.63
CA TYR A 87 -2.28 -2.56 15.44
C TYR A 87 -2.69 -3.52 14.34
N ARG A 88 -3.69 -4.33 14.61
CA ARG A 88 -4.29 -5.25 13.64
C ARG A 88 -5.80 -5.28 13.76
N LEU A 89 -6.47 -5.58 12.67
CA LEU A 89 -7.86 -5.99 12.70
C LEU A 89 -7.98 -7.35 13.41
N PRO A 90 -9.13 -7.65 14.04
CA PRO A 90 -9.35 -8.95 14.65
C PRO A 90 -9.22 -10.07 13.61
N SER A 91 -8.69 -11.20 14.04
CA SER A 91 -8.58 -12.37 13.21
C SER A 91 -9.96 -12.90 12.80
N LYS A 92 -10.07 -13.34 11.56
CA LYS A 92 -11.30 -13.99 11.05
C LYS A 92 -11.00 -15.45 10.78
N LYS A 93 -11.93 -16.30 11.15
CA LYS A 93 -11.90 -17.71 10.75
C LYS A 93 -12.47 -17.86 9.34
N ASP A 94 -11.77 -18.59 8.52
CA ASP A 94 -12.22 -18.96 7.20
C ASP A 94 -13.31 -20.08 7.30
N VAL A 95 -14.00 -20.29 6.19
CA VAL A 95 -15.00 -21.37 6.05
C VAL A 95 -14.44 -22.74 6.46
N ASN A 96 -13.13 -22.93 6.28
CA ASN A 96 -12.41 -24.15 6.65
C ASN A 96 -11.89 -24.16 8.11
N GLY A 97 -12.27 -23.17 8.92
CA GLY A 97 -11.82 -23.07 10.32
C GLY A 97 -10.39 -22.61 10.51
N LYS A 98 -9.70 -22.19 9.44
CA LYS A 98 -8.34 -21.66 9.51
C LYS A 98 -8.36 -20.20 9.96
N ASP A 99 -7.57 -19.91 10.97
CA ASP A 99 -7.42 -18.55 11.47
C ASP A 99 -6.57 -17.69 10.50
N HIS A 100 -7.16 -16.63 9.96
CA HIS A 100 -6.46 -15.61 9.21
C HIS A 100 -6.18 -14.42 10.12
N GLN A 101 -4.91 -14.09 10.28
CA GLN A 101 -4.53 -12.89 10.99
C GLN A 101 -5.12 -11.65 10.30
N GLY A 102 -5.70 -10.76 11.11
CA GLY A 102 -6.23 -9.50 10.60
C GLY A 102 -5.16 -8.63 9.94
N ARG A 103 -5.60 -7.78 9.04
CA ARG A 103 -4.72 -6.80 8.37
C ARG A 103 -4.07 -5.88 9.39
N ARG A 104 -2.81 -5.53 9.14
CA ARG A 104 -2.12 -4.50 9.92
C ARG A 104 -2.72 -3.14 9.65
N LEU A 105 -2.85 -2.36 10.70
CA LEU A 105 -3.36 -0.99 10.65
C LEU A 105 -2.30 -0.02 11.15
N TYR A 106 -2.34 1.18 10.60
CA TYR A 106 -1.43 2.28 10.93
C TYR A 106 -2.26 3.47 11.39
N SER A 107 -1.91 4.10 12.50
CA SER A 107 -2.61 5.30 12.93
C SER A 107 -2.27 6.48 12.03
N ARG A 108 -3.14 7.51 12.04
CA ARG A 108 -2.89 8.74 11.28
C ARG A 108 -1.53 9.35 11.63
N ALA A 109 -1.22 9.44 12.91
CA ALA A 109 0.06 10.00 13.37
C ALA A 109 1.26 9.20 12.84
N MET A 110 1.16 7.87 12.79
CA MET A 110 2.21 7.01 12.24
C MET A 110 2.46 7.28 10.75
N VAL A 111 1.39 7.41 9.97
CA VAL A 111 1.50 7.66 8.52
C VAL A 111 2.05 9.05 8.26
N GLU A 112 1.53 10.07 8.92
CA GLU A 112 2.00 11.45 8.79
C GLU A 112 3.47 11.58 9.16
N LYS A 113 3.90 10.92 10.21
CA LYS A 113 5.30 10.95 10.65
C LYS A 113 6.24 10.30 9.64
N VAL A 114 5.85 9.20 9.03
CA VAL A 114 6.66 8.57 7.98
C VAL A 114 6.78 9.49 6.76
N ILE A 115 5.69 10.14 6.36
CA ILE A 115 5.71 11.10 5.26
C ILE A 115 6.69 12.23 5.56
N GLU A 116 6.62 12.80 6.77
CA GLU A 116 7.51 13.87 7.22
C GLU A 116 8.97 13.44 7.18
N LEU A 117 9.29 12.27 7.73
CA LEU A 117 10.65 11.75 7.76
C LEU A 117 11.18 11.43 6.35
N PHE A 118 10.36 10.86 5.49
CA PHE A 118 10.74 10.64 4.09
C PHE A 118 11.02 11.94 3.36
N ARG A 119 10.22 12.96 3.62
CA ARG A 119 10.43 14.29 3.04
C ARG A 119 11.71 14.92 3.54
N SER A 120 11.98 14.85 4.84
CA SER A 120 13.19 15.44 5.44
C SER A 120 14.47 14.77 4.96
N HIS A 121 14.43 13.47 4.67
CA HIS A 121 15.55 12.71 4.10
C HIS A 121 15.62 12.80 2.56
N GLY A 122 14.67 13.48 1.92
CA GLY A 122 14.64 13.65 0.47
C GLY A 122 14.36 12.39 -0.33
N VAL A 123 13.80 11.34 0.28
CA VAL A 123 13.54 10.06 -0.37
C VAL A 123 12.08 9.87 -0.80
N LEU A 124 11.20 10.81 -0.49
CA LEU A 124 9.77 10.69 -0.79
C LEU A 124 9.51 10.60 -2.30
N GLU A 125 10.22 11.39 -3.10
CA GLU A 125 10.05 11.49 -4.55
C GLU A 125 11.02 10.61 -5.34
N THR A 126 11.93 9.91 -4.69
CA THR A 126 12.90 9.05 -5.35
C THR A 126 12.25 7.75 -5.82
N LYS A 127 12.63 7.23 -7.00
CA LYS A 127 12.12 5.96 -7.50
C LYS A 127 12.57 4.75 -6.67
N ARG A 128 13.79 4.78 -6.19
CA ARG A 128 14.39 3.72 -5.36
C ARG A 128 15.02 4.33 -4.13
N ILE A 129 14.89 3.64 -3.02
CA ILE A 129 15.56 3.99 -1.77
C ILE A 129 16.67 2.97 -1.55
N GLU A 130 17.87 3.48 -1.40
CA GLU A 130 19.02 2.67 -1.03
C GLU A 130 19.17 2.72 0.50
N TRP A 131 18.56 1.75 1.15
CA TRP A 131 18.46 1.72 2.61
C TRP A 131 19.82 1.65 3.32
N SER A 132 20.84 1.14 2.64
CA SER A 132 22.21 1.16 3.18
C SER A 132 22.71 2.57 3.48
N LEU A 133 22.26 3.56 2.69
CA LEU A 133 22.59 4.98 2.88
C LEU A 133 21.63 5.69 3.84
N HIS A 134 20.48 5.08 4.14
CA HIS A 134 19.41 5.69 4.94
C HIS A 134 19.09 4.90 6.21
N ARG A 135 20.08 4.30 6.83
CA ARG A 135 19.90 3.57 8.11
C ARG A 135 19.32 4.44 9.22
N GLN A 136 19.71 5.69 9.25
CA GLN A 136 19.19 6.65 10.23
C GLN A 136 17.69 6.86 10.04
N LEU A 137 17.22 6.95 8.80
CA LEU A 137 15.79 7.06 8.50
C LEU A 137 14.99 5.90 9.10
N SER A 138 15.47 4.66 8.93
CA SER A 138 14.83 3.47 9.50
C SER A 138 14.75 3.53 11.03
N ASN A 139 15.83 3.96 11.68
CA ASN A 139 15.88 4.11 13.13
C ASN A 139 14.93 5.22 13.62
N GLU A 140 14.90 6.35 12.94
CA GLU A 140 14.00 7.47 13.27
C GLU A 140 12.53 7.07 13.15
N ILE A 141 12.17 6.30 12.12
CA ILE A 141 10.81 5.77 11.97
C ILE A 141 10.45 4.85 13.13
N ALA A 142 11.35 3.94 13.49
CA ALA A 142 11.12 3.00 14.58
C ALA A 142 10.94 3.72 15.93
N GLU A 143 11.77 4.68 16.22
CA GLU A 143 11.68 5.51 17.43
C GLU A 143 10.40 6.33 17.46
N ALA A 144 10.10 7.02 16.37
CA ALA A 144 8.91 7.86 16.27
C ALA A 144 7.62 7.05 16.41
N TRP A 145 7.54 5.89 15.79
CA TRP A 145 6.37 5.02 15.93
C TRP A 145 6.23 4.43 17.33
N SER A 146 7.33 4.13 17.98
CA SER A 146 7.32 3.70 19.39
C SER A 146 6.78 4.78 20.31
N GLU A 147 7.20 6.03 20.14
CA GLU A 147 6.71 7.18 20.90
C GLU A 147 5.22 7.46 20.63
N ILE A 148 4.81 7.41 19.36
CA ILE A 148 3.41 7.58 18.98
C ILE A 148 2.54 6.51 19.62
N ARG A 149 2.98 5.26 19.57
CA ARG A 149 2.26 4.16 20.23
C ARG A 149 2.14 4.38 21.73
N ALA A 150 3.22 4.79 22.38
CA ALA A 150 3.20 5.08 23.81
C ALA A 150 2.18 6.19 24.15
N SER A 151 2.15 7.26 23.35
CA SER A 151 1.19 8.34 23.56
C SER A 151 -0.27 7.94 23.29
N GLU A 152 -0.49 7.08 22.32
CA GLU A 152 -1.83 6.58 21.95
C GLU A 152 -2.37 5.58 22.97
N THR A 153 -1.52 4.75 23.54
CA THR A 153 -1.89 3.69 24.51
C THR A 153 -1.89 4.17 25.95
N ASN A 154 -1.20 5.26 26.27
CA ASN A 154 -1.22 5.81 27.62
C ASN A 154 -2.59 6.39 27.93
N THR A 155 -3.20 5.85 28.97
CA THR A 155 -4.40 6.40 29.60
C THR A 155 -3.95 7.47 30.58
N GLN A 156 -4.30 8.70 30.32
CA GLN A 156 -4.27 9.71 31.37
C GLN A 156 -5.57 9.67 32.13
#